data_96a9cec4b51ca0f730f65048694fc29f
#
_entry.id   96a9cec4b51ca0f730f65048694fc29f
#
_cell.length_a   1.000
_cell.length_b   1.000
_cell.length_c   1.000
_cell.angle_alpha   90.00
_cell.angle_beta   90.00
_cell.angle_gamma   90.00
#
_symmetry.space_group_name_H-M   'P 1'
#
loop_
_entity.id
_entity.type
_entity.pdbx_description
1 polymer ?
#
loop_
_entity_poly.entity_id
_entity_poly.type
_entity_poly.pdbx_seq_one_letter_code
_entity_poly.pdbx_strand_id
1 'polypeptide(L)'
;MIQWPKSNDVLGTVNRGNPCESGLCTLCRADCMGKCETWLSSLRGRKLLYPRDYGSVTAGSSNTVHIGVGYNSLRINGYLYGAEAMSKGLSNSEDDCIFPNVSVETEFGAKVKTKVRVPIMTGALGSTFVAAKYWESFAVGAALVGFPIVVGENVVGIDRKAEIKDGKILKAPELDRRIETYLRYFDGYGAIIVQMNVEDTRNGVAEYVINKYGDKVIIELKWGQGAKDIGGEIQVTDLDYAIFLKKRGYVVDPDPTLPEVQEAFKKGAIKSIARHSRLGYTSLSSSQKVQDAFMNSVKYLRKIGYNRISLKTGSYGMEALAMAIKFATEAKLDLLTIDGSGGGTGMSPWNMMETWGVPSLLLHAKAYEYATILAKKGKKVVDMAFAGGLAREDHIFKALALGAPYTKLVCMGRALMIPGFLGSNIQGVLDPASKARVNGNWDKLPQSVSEFGATPEEIFAGYYDVQKKVGKEEMKNIPYGAIAVWTLADKLKAGLQQLLAGCRKFSVTAISRDDIFSANRETEKETGIPFIADSGDDQAKKILKS
;
A
#
# COMPACT_ATOMS: atom_id res chain seq x y z
N MET A 1 7.72 -16.03 -26.00
CA MET A 1 8.01 -16.56 -24.63
C MET A 1 8.28 -15.38 -23.72
N ILE A 2 7.45 -15.17 -22.70
CA ILE A 2 7.73 -14.14 -21.69
C ILE A 2 8.94 -14.62 -20.89
N GLN A 3 10.04 -13.90 -21.00
CA GLN A 3 11.24 -14.21 -20.23
C GLN A 3 11.04 -13.65 -18.82
N TRP A 4 10.84 -14.52 -17.85
CA TRP A 4 10.70 -14.14 -16.44
C TRP A 4 11.95 -13.46 -15.92
N PRO A 5 11.83 -12.47 -15.03
CA PRO A 5 13.00 -11.83 -14.44
C PRO A 5 13.87 -12.82 -13.69
N LYS A 6 15.20 -12.73 -13.86
CA LYS A 6 16.20 -13.55 -13.18
C LYS A 6 16.11 -13.58 -11.63
N SER A 7 15.35 -12.63 -11.04
CA SER A 7 15.08 -12.61 -9.60
C SER A 7 14.39 -13.88 -9.09
N ASN A 8 13.67 -14.62 -9.94
CA ASN A 8 13.06 -15.88 -9.58
C ASN A 8 14.09 -17.02 -9.54
N ASP A 9 15.16 -16.95 -10.35
CA ASP A 9 16.19 -17.97 -10.42
C ASP A 9 17.11 -17.92 -9.18
N VAL A 10 17.34 -16.75 -8.63
CA VAL A 10 18.25 -16.52 -7.49
C VAL A 10 17.73 -17.15 -6.19
N LEU A 11 16.42 -17.36 -6.07
CA LEU A 11 15.80 -17.89 -4.86
C LEU A 11 15.45 -19.37 -4.95
N GLY A 12 15.78 -20.05 -6.05
CA GLY A 12 15.39 -21.43 -6.28
C GLY A 12 13.88 -21.67 -6.26
N THR A 13 13.09 -20.60 -6.44
CA THR A 13 11.63 -20.68 -6.48
C THR A 13 11.15 -20.94 -7.89
N VAL A 14 10.41 -22.00 -8.06
CA VAL A 14 9.69 -22.28 -9.30
C VAL A 14 8.52 -21.32 -9.35
N ASN A 15 8.46 -20.49 -10.39
CA ASN A 15 7.24 -19.76 -10.71
C ASN A 15 6.21 -20.77 -11.16
N ARG A 16 5.26 -21.11 -10.31
CA ARG A 16 4.26 -22.14 -10.55
C ARG A 16 3.09 -21.68 -11.43
N GLY A 17 3.18 -20.54 -12.08
CA GLY A 17 2.09 -20.22 -12.91
C GLY A 17 1.94 -18.78 -13.38
N ASN A 18 0.83 -18.19 -13.10
CA ASN A 18 0.39 -16.94 -13.70
C ASN A 18 1.22 -15.72 -13.21
N PRO A 19 1.46 -14.75 -14.11
CA PRO A 19 2.04 -13.49 -13.71
C PRO A 19 1.20 -12.82 -12.62
N CYS A 20 1.87 -12.10 -11.74
CA CYS A 20 1.20 -11.27 -10.75
C CYS A 20 0.24 -10.30 -11.46
N GLU A 21 -1.01 -10.22 -11.02
CA GLU A 21 -2.03 -9.34 -11.60
C GLU A 21 -1.60 -7.87 -11.64
N SER A 22 -0.78 -7.45 -10.70
CA SER A 22 -0.21 -6.10 -10.66
C SER A 22 0.73 -5.76 -11.83
N GLY A 23 1.18 -6.74 -12.61
CA GLY A 23 2.23 -6.58 -13.62
C GLY A 23 3.64 -6.44 -13.02
N LEU A 24 3.78 -6.54 -11.70
CA LEU A 24 5.06 -6.53 -11.01
C LEU A 24 5.67 -7.93 -10.95
N CYS A 25 7.00 -8.01 -10.81
CA CYS A 25 7.68 -9.26 -10.52
C CYS A 25 7.18 -9.85 -9.18
N THR A 26 7.27 -11.17 -9.04
CA THR A 26 6.92 -11.87 -7.80
C THR A 26 7.71 -11.32 -6.61
N LEU A 27 8.98 -10.98 -6.83
CA LEU A 27 9.85 -10.41 -5.83
C LEU A 27 10.52 -9.13 -6.33
N CYS A 28 10.45 -8.05 -5.56
CA CYS A 28 11.20 -6.82 -5.82
C CYS A 28 12.50 -6.82 -5.03
N ARG A 29 13.62 -6.62 -5.73
CA ARG A 29 14.94 -6.49 -5.14
C ARG A 29 15.39 -5.04 -5.15
N ALA A 30 16.12 -4.63 -4.11
CA ALA A 30 16.63 -3.27 -3.98
C ALA A 30 17.67 -2.89 -5.07
N ASP A 31 18.35 -3.88 -5.64
CA ASP A 31 19.32 -3.73 -6.72
C ASP A 31 18.74 -3.97 -8.13
N CYS A 32 17.43 -3.95 -8.27
CA CYS A 32 16.77 -4.15 -9.56
C CYS A 32 17.19 -3.10 -10.57
N MET A 33 17.56 -3.54 -11.78
CA MET A 33 18.01 -2.67 -12.89
C MET A 33 16.86 -2.27 -13.82
N GLY A 34 15.62 -2.49 -13.41
CA GLY A 34 14.42 -2.00 -14.07
C GLY A 34 13.90 -2.88 -15.20
N LYS A 35 12.63 -3.27 -15.13
CA LYS A 35 11.88 -3.94 -16.21
C LYS A 35 10.37 -3.77 -16.07
N CYS A 36 9.87 -3.18 -14.99
CA CYS A 36 8.43 -2.98 -14.82
C CYS A 36 8.04 -1.52 -15.03
N GLU A 37 6.77 -1.31 -15.34
CA GLU A 37 6.22 0.03 -15.54
C GLU A 37 6.38 0.92 -14.29
N THR A 38 6.23 0.37 -13.07
CA THR A 38 6.42 1.15 -11.84
C THR A 38 7.85 1.69 -11.71
N TRP A 39 8.84 0.88 -12.09
CA TRP A 39 10.25 1.30 -12.08
C TRP A 39 10.49 2.48 -13.05
N LEU A 40 10.02 2.35 -14.29
CA LEU A 40 10.12 3.42 -15.29
C LEU A 40 9.31 4.66 -14.88
N SER A 41 8.11 4.47 -14.30
CA SER A 41 7.26 5.57 -13.84
C SER A 41 7.89 6.37 -12.72
N SER A 42 8.75 5.73 -11.90
CA SER A 42 9.50 6.39 -10.83
C SER A 42 10.57 7.38 -11.34
N LEU A 43 10.95 7.25 -12.60
CA LEU A 43 11.88 8.17 -13.28
C LEU A 43 11.13 9.20 -14.11
N ARG A 44 10.15 8.75 -14.89
CA ARG A 44 9.55 9.52 -15.98
C ARG A 44 8.18 10.12 -15.65
N GLY A 45 7.53 9.68 -14.57
CA GLY A 45 6.24 10.17 -14.15
C GLY A 45 5.20 10.11 -15.27
N ARG A 46 4.37 11.15 -15.38
CA ARG A 46 3.32 11.25 -16.40
C ARG A 46 3.83 11.21 -17.85
N LYS A 47 5.10 11.47 -18.09
CA LYS A 47 5.69 11.35 -19.44
C LYS A 47 5.65 9.92 -19.98
N LEU A 48 5.48 8.92 -19.09
CA LEU A 48 5.33 7.52 -19.49
C LEU A 48 3.93 7.17 -20.01
N LEU A 49 2.94 8.04 -19.84
CA LEU A 49 1.59 7.85 -20.38
C LEU A 49 1.53 7.94 -21.91
N TYR A 50 2.60 8.46 -22.53
CA TYR A 50 2.72 8.63 -23.98
C TYR A 50 3.94 7.89 -24.51
N PRO A 51 3.93 7.46 -25.80
CA PRO A 51 5.11 6.91 -26.44
C PRO A 51 6.29 7.87 -26.33
N ARG A 52 7.50 7.32 -26.21
CA ARG A 52 8.74 8.09 -26.04
C ARG A 52 8.97 9.09 -27.18
N ASP A 53 8.75 8.63 -28.41
CA ASP A 53 8.85 9.44 -29.62
C ASP A 53 7.45 9.81 -30.13
N TYR A 54 6.71 10.55 -29.30
CA TYR A 54 5.33 10.93 -29.60
C TYR A 54 5.21 11.57 -31.00
N GLY A 55 4.29 11.02 -31.80
CA GLY A 55 4.07 11.46 -33.18
C GLY A 55 4.95 10.79 -34.24
N SER A 56 6.02 10.09 -33.85
CA SER A 56 6.88 9.31 -34.75
C SER A 56 6.65 7.81 -34.69
N VAL A 57 5.96 7.33 -33.63
CA VAL A 57 5.65 5.92 -33.40
C VAL A 57 4.15 5.72 -33.37
N THR A 58 3.68 4.70 -34.08
CA THR A 58 2.28 4.28 -34.01
C THR A 58 2.02 3.60 -32.66
N ALA A 59 1.01 4.05 -31.91
CA ALA A 59 0.57 3.37 -30.71
C ALA A 59 0.07 1.96 -31.04
N GLY A 60 0.38 0.99 -30.21
CA GLY A 60 -0.13 -0.37 -30.32
C GLY A 60 -1.65 -0.43 -30.14
N SER A 61 -2.25 -1.53 -30.57
CA SER A 61 -3.67 -1.82 -30.30
C SER A 61 -3.91 -1.92 -28.80
N SER A 62 -5.11 -1.54 -28.35
CA SER A 62 -5.49 -1.74 -26.96
C SER A 62 -5.50 -3.24 -26.62
N ASN A 63 -4.91 -3.60 -25.49
CA ASN A 63 -4.93 -4.98 -25.01
C ASN A 63 -6.27 -5.25 -24.32
N THR A 64 -7.10 -6.09 -24.94
CA THR A 64 -8.45 -6.41 -24.46
C THR A 64 -8.61 -7.86 -24.00
N VAL A 65 -7.54 -8.65 -24.07
CA VAL A 65 -7.59 -10.07 -23.72
C VAL A 65 -7.37 -10.27 -22.24
N HIS A 66 -8.40 -10.74 -21.55
CA HIS A 66 -8.34 -11.11 -20.14
C HIS A 66 -8.96 -12.48 -19.94
N ILE A 67 -8.27 -13.34 -19.21
CA ILE A 67 -8.71 -14.69 -18.86
C ILE A 67 -8.85 -14.76 -17.34
N GLY A 68 -10.02 -15.24 -16.87
CA GLY A 68 -10.31 -15.44 -15.45
C GLY A 68 -10.93 -14.22 -14.76
N VAL A 69 -11.04 -14.30 -13.45
CA VAL A 69 -11.70 -13.31 -12.59
C VAL A 69 -10.68 -12.54 -11.76
N GLY A 70 -10.36 -11.32 -12.18
CA GLY A 70 -9.41 -10.44 -11.54
C GLY A 70 -9.65 -8.98 -11.93
N TYR A 71 -8.87 -8.01 -11.40
CA TYR A 71 -9.00 -6.61 -11.77
C TYR A 71 -8.80 -6.34 -13.27
N ASN A 72 -8.04 -7.20 -13.95
CA ASN A 72 -7.87 -7.15 -15.40
C ASN A 72 -9.13 -7.55 -16.17
N SER A 73 -10.08 -8.25 -15.55
CA SER A 73 -11.37 -8.59 -16.14
C SER A 73 -12.44 -7.50 -15.95
N LEU A 74 -12.10 -6.39 -15.31
CA LEU A 74 -12.90 -5.17 -15.29
C LEU A 74 -12.42 -4.18 -16.36
N ARG A 75 -13.36 -3.46 -16.99
CA ARG A 75 -13.10 -2.39 -17.95
C ARG A 75 -13.72 -1.10 -17.45
N ILE A 76 -13.20 0.04 -17.89
CA ILE A 76 -13.69 1.36 -17.52
C ILE A 76 -14.70 1.81 -18.57
N ASN A 77 -15.85 2.32 -18.11
CA ASN A 77 -16.92 2.82 -18.94
C ASN A 77 -16.63 4.29 -19.34
N GLY A 78 -16.53 4.56 -20.63
CA GLY A 78 -16.40 5.91 -21.15
C GLY A 78 -17.75 6.51 -21.53
N TYR A 79 -17.95 7.80 -21.26
CA TYR A 79 -19.14 8.53 -21.63
C TYR A 79 -18.83 9.60 -22.68
N LEU A 80 -19.74 9.80 -23.65
CA LEU A 80 -19.56 10.79 -24.71
C LEU A 80 -19.78 12.22 -24.20
N TYR A 81 -20.69 12.41 -23.26
CA TYR A 81 -21.11 13.72 -22.75
C TYR A 81 -21.22 13.73 -21.22
N GLY A 82 -21.28 14.93 -20.65
CA GLY A 82 -21.39 15.17 -19.22
C GLY A 82 -20.16 15.85 -18.62
N ALA A 83 -20.34 16.42 -17.45
CA ALA A 83 -19.26 17.00 -16.62
C ALA A 83 -19.74 17.00 -15.16
N GLU A 84 -19.59 15.87 -14.50
CA GLU A 84 -20.06 15.66 -13.14
C GLU A 84 -19.01 16.07 -12.11
N ALA A 85 -19.46 16.73 -11.04
CA ALA A 85 -18.63 17.10 -9.89
C ALA A 85 -17.44 18.03 -10.22
N MET A 86 -17.69 19.03 -11.08
CA MET A 86 -16.71 20.09 -11.34
C MET A 86 -16.27 20.77 -10.04
N SER A 87 -14.99 21.09 -9.93
CA SER A 87 -14.45 21.81 -8.80
C SER A 87 -15.05 23.21 -8.68
N LYS A 88 -15.13 23.71 -7.45
CA LYS A 88 -15.67 25.06 -7.21
C LYS A 88 -14.88 26.13 -8.00
N GLY A 89 -15.61 26.95 -8.73
CA GLY A 89 -15.03 28.01 -9.58
C GLY A 89 -14.78 27.59 -11.02
N LEU A 90 -14.97 26.31 -11.37
CA LEU A 90 -14.98 25.81 -12.75
C LEU A 90 -16.42 25.61 -13.22
N SER A 91 -16.64 25.69 -14.52
CA SER A 91 -17.93 25.51 -15.18
C SER A 91 -17.93 24.31 -16.12
N ASN A 92 -19.10 23.94 -16.65
CA ASN A 92 -19.22 22.93 -17.69
C ASN A 92 -18.89 23.51 -19.09
N SER A 93 -18.03 24.52 -19.15
CA SER A 93 -17.56 25.10 -20.41
C SER A 93 -16.56 24.19 -21.13
N GLU A 94 -16.40 24.40 -22.43
CA GLU A 94 -15.42 23.69 -23.23
C GLU A 94 -13.98 23.90 -22.71
N ASP A 95 -13.67 25.08 -22.20
CA ASP A 95 -12.36 25.47 -21.69
C ASP A 95 -12.05 24.82 -20.32
N ASP A 96 -13.05 24.61 -19.48
CA ASP A 96 -12.87 24.04 -18.14
C ASP A 96 -12.91 22.51 -18.12
N CYS A 97 -13.59 21.87 -19.10
CA CYS A 97 -13.75 20.41 -19.16
C CYS A 97 -12.52 19.70 -19.72
N ILE A 98 -11.36 19.93 -19.12
CA ILE A 98 -10.08 19.31 -19.45
C ILE A 98 -9.59 18.41 -18.31
N PHE A 99 -8.87 17.32 -18.62
CA PHE A 99 -8.48 16.35 -17.60
C PHE A 99 -7.60 16.92 -16.48
N PRO A 100 -6.72 17.94 -16.67
CA PRO A 100 -5.97 18.53 -15.58
C PRO A 100 -6.84 19.16 -14.47
N ASN A 101 -8.08 19.55 -14.80
CA ASN A 101 -9.05 20.13 -13.86
C ASN A 101 -9.80 19.08 -13.03
N VAL A 102 -9.55 17.78 -13.27
CA VAL A 102 -10.13 16.70 -12.46
C VAL A 102 -9.48 16.66 -11.10
N SER A 103 -10.27 16.78 -10.04
CA SER A 103 -9.80 16.60 -8.66
C SER A 103 -9.70 15.12 -8.31
N VAL A 104 -8.51 14.68 -7.88
CA VAL A 104 -8.31 13.33 -7.33
C VAL A 104 -8.14 13.35 -5.81
N GLU A 105 -8.36 14.49 -5.18
CA GLU A 105 -8.35 14.62 -3.72
C GLU A 105 -9.52 13.86 -3.10
N THR A 106 -9.25 13.20 -1.99
CA THR A 106 -10.24 12.50 -1.19
C THR A 106 -9.98 12.70 0.29
N GLU A 107 -10.91 12.21 1.11
CA GLU A 107 -10.74 12.20 2.56
C GLU A 107 -11.34 10.93 3.16
N PHE A 108 -10.83 10.55 4.32
CA PHE A 108 -11.37 9.45 5.11
C PHE A 108 -11.41 9.80 6.61
N GLY A 109 -12.19 9.05 7.37
CA GLY A 109 -12.28 9.16 8.81
C GLY A 109 -13.70 9.36 9.34
N ALA A 110 -13.95 8.87 10.55
CA ALA A 110 -15.27 8.87 11.17
C ALA A 110 -15.65 10.25 11.73
N LYS A 111 -14.79 10.83 12.58
CA LYS A 111 -14.95 12.13 13.22
C LYS A 111 -13.99 13.18 12.68
N VAL A 112 -12.71 12.86 12.68
CA VAL A 112 -11.64 13.73 12.18
C VAL A 112 -11.31 13.29 10.78
N LYS A 113 -11.52 14.19 9.81
CA LYS A 113 -11.23 13.90 8.41
C LYS A 113 -9.74 14.04 8.12
N THR A 114 -9.18 13.02 7.50
CA THR A 114 -7.82 13.02 6.97
C THR A 114 -7.89 13.28 5.47
N LYS A 115 -7.38 14.40 5.01
CA LYS A 115 -7.32 14.78 3.59
C LYS A 115 -6.16 14.09 2.89
N VAL A 116 -6.36 13.68 1.65
CA VAL A 116 -5.36 12.96 0.84
C VAL A 116 -5.36 13.53 -0.58
N ARG A 117 -4.19 13.92 -1.10
CA ARG A 117 -4.09 14.52 -2.46
C ARG A 117 -4.21 13.52 -3.59
N VAL A 118 -3.78 12.27 -3.37
CA VAL A 118 -3.91 11.18 -4.33
C VAL A 118 -4.49 9.99 -3.57
N PRO A 119 -5.53 9.29 -4.05
CA PRO A 119 -6.28 8.29 -3.27
C PRO A 119 -5.51 6.97 -3.12
N ILE A 120 -4.26 7.05 -2.68
CA ILE A 120 -3.34 5.94 -2.43
C ILE A 120 -2.81 5.98 -1.00
N MET A 121 -2.30 4.86 -0.51
CA MET A 121 -1.55 4.75 0.72
C MET A 121 -0.54 3.60 0.63
N THR A 122 0.47 3.58 1.51
CA THR A 122 1.37 2.42 1.55
C THR A 122 0.74 1.24 2.30
N GLY A 123 1.17 0.02 1.93
CA GLY A 123 1.09 -1.10 2.87
C GLY A 123 1.99 -0.86 4.09
N ALA A 124 1.77 -1.62 5.16
CA ALA A 124 2.57 -1.50 6.37
C ALA A 124 4.04 -1.89 6.13
N LEU A 125 4.95 -0.96 6.41
CA LEU A 125 6.39 -1.12 6.27
C LEU A 125 6.98 -1.34 7.67
N GLY A 126 7.13 -2.61 8.07
CA GLY A 126 7.46 -2.99 9.44
C GLY A 126 8.95 -3.16 9.71
N SER A 127 9.26 -4.25 10.38
CA SER A 127 10.58 -4.58 10.93
C SER A 127 11.59 -5.14 9.93
N THR A 128 11.29 -5.17 8.63
CA THR A 128 12.24 -5.65 7.62
C THR A 128 13.40 -4.67 7.46
N PHE A 129 14.58 -5.22 7.16
CA PHE A 129 15.77 -4.42 6.85
C PHE A 129 15.51 -3.40 5.73
N VAL A 130 14.81 -3.82 4.68
CA VAL A 130 14.46 -2.96 3.55
C VAL A 130 13.58 -1.77 3.97
N ALA A 131 12.58 -2.01 4.82
CA ALA A 131 11.72 -0.94 5.33
C ALA A 131 12.51 0.06 6.19
N ALA A 132 13.42 -0.40 7.03
CA ALA A 132 14.25 0.49 7.85
C ALA A 132 15.25 1.29 6.99
N LYS A 133 15.91 0.62 6.04
CA LYS A 133 16.97 1.17 5.20
C LYS A 133 16.48 2.31 4.30
N TYR A 134 15.32 2.14 3.67
CA TYR A 134 14.79 3.10 2.70
C TYR A 134 13.67 3.98 3.27
N TRP A 135 13.43 3.92 4.57
CA TRP A 135 12.33 4.63 5.22
C TRP A 135 12.28 6.13 4.92
N GLU A 136 13.44 6.79 4.93
CA GLU A 136 13.52 8.23 4.67
C GLU A 136 12.96 8.58 3.28
N SER A 137 13.32 7.79 2.26
CA SER A 137 12.80 7.97 0.90
C SER A 137 11.27 7.81 0.83
N PHE A 138 10.74 6.81 1.53
CA PHE A 138 9.30 6.53 1.53
C PHE A 138 8.53 7.60 2.30
N ALA A 139 9.00 7.95 3.51
CA ALA A 139 8.28 8.86 4.40
C ALA A 139 8.30 10.31 3.88
N VAL A 140 9.46 10.78 3.41
CA VAL A 140 9.57 12.12 2.81
C VAL A 140 8.74 12.19 1.53
N GLY A 141 8.84 11.18 0.65
CA GLY A 141 8.04 11.13 -0.58
C GLY A 141 6.54 11.12 -0.31
N ALA A 142 6.08 10.30 0.63
CA ALA A 142 4.67 10.23 1.01
C ALA A 142 4.15 11.55 1.59
N ALA A 143 4.93 12.21 2.47
CA ALA A 143 4.58 13.50 3.05
C ALA A 143 4.52 14.61 1.99
N LEU A 144 5.50 14.67 1.10
CA LEU A 144 5.53 15.66 0.01
C LEU A 144 4.36 15.49 -0.96
N VAL A 145 4.02 14.26 -1.35
CA VAL A 145 2.85 13.96 -2.19
C VAL A 145 1.54 14.21 -1.43
N GLY A 146 1.48 13.90 -0.14
CA GLY A 146 0.28 14.04 0.69
C GLY A 146 -0.60 12.80 0.70
N PHE A 147 -0.01 11.59 0.84
CA PHE A 147 -0.74 10.34 1.07
C PHE A 147 -0.28 9.64 2.35
N PRO A 148 -1.14 8.76 2.94
CA PRO A 148 -0.81 8.07 4.18
C PRO A 148 0.30 7.03 4.01
N ILE A 149 1.24 6.99 4.97
CA ILE A 149 2.24 5.95 5.11
C ILE A 149 2.05 5.18 6.42
N VAL A 150 2.29 3.85 6.37
CA VAL A 150 2.08 2.97 7.52
C VAL A 150 3.41 2.43 8.03
N VAL A 151 3.77 2.77 9.26
CA VAL A 151 4.81 2.07 10.03
C VAL A 151 4.24 0.71 10.45
N GLY A 152 4.83 -0.37 9.97
CA GLY A 152 4.35 -1.71 10.29
C GLY A 152 4.82 -2.20 11.66
N GLU A 153 4.43 -3.41 11.98
CA GLU A 153 4.64 -4.02 13.29
C GLU A 153 6.09 -4.36 13.63
N ASN A 154 6.34 -4.60 14.92
CA ASN A 154 7.59 -5.07 15.54
C ASN A 154 8.78 -4.09 15.44
N VAL A 155 8.57 -2.85 15.06
CA VAL A 155 9.66 -1.88 14.92
C VAL A 155 10.38 -1.64 16.24
N VAL A 156 9.65 -1.49 17.34
CA VAL A 156 10.22 -1.26 18.67
C VAL A 156 10.85 -2.52 19.25
N GLY A 157 10.12 -3.64 19.15
CA GLY A 157 10.54 -4.90 19.78
C GLY A 157 11.88 -5.42 19.25
N ILE A 158 12.19 -5.18 17.97
CA ILE A 158 13.45 -5.60 17.34
C ILE A 158 14.58 -4.57 17.43
N ASP A 159 14.29 -3.33 17.79
CA ASP A 159 15.31 -2.28 17.92
C ASP A 159 16.17 -2.50 19.16
N ARG A 160 17.46 -2.83 18.95
CA ARG A 160 18.43 -3.02 20.04
C ARG A 160 18.65 -1.72 20.86
N LYS A 161 18.35 -0.55 20.29
CA LYS A 161 18.48 0.77 20.94
C LYS A 161 17.22 1.17 21.71
N ALA A 162 16.12 0.43 21.54
CA ALA A 162 14.90 0.70 22.30
C ALA A 162 15.05 0.23 23.76
N GLU A 163 14.57 1.06 24.67
CA GLU A 163 14.57 0.78 26.10
C GLU A 163 13.12 0.45 26.55
N ILE A 164 12.90 -0.77 26.99
CA ILE A 164 11.61 -1.25 27.49
C ILE A 164 11.82 -1.79 28.91
N LYS A 165 11.05 -1.29 29.85
CA LYS A 165 11.05 -1.74 31.25
C LYS A 165 9.60 -2.00 31.70
N ASP A 166 9.36 -3.17 32.28
CA ASP A 166 8.04 -3.56 32.83
C ASP A 166 6.87 -3.36 31.84
N GLY A 167 7.09 -3.73 30.56
CA GLY A 167 6.08 -3.57 29.48
C GLY A 167 5.83 -2.11 29.08
N LYS A 168 6.69 -1.16 29.47
CA LYS A 168 6.62 0.25 29.08
C LYS A 168 7.84 0.65 28.29
N ILE A 169 7.62 1.29 27.16
CA ILE A 169 8.66 1.87 26.34
C ILE A 169 9.13 3.17 27.00
N LEU A 170 10.43 3.25 27.30
CA LEU A 170 11.08 4.47 27.78
C LEU A 170 11.73 5.24 26.61
N LYS A 171 12.21 4.49 25.59
CA LYS A 171 12.88 5.05 24.41
C LYS A 171 12.68 4.13 23.22
N ALA A 172 12.34 4.69 22.05
CA ALA A 172 12.13 3.94 20.81
C ALA A 172 12.73 4.69 19.59
N PRO A 173 14.06 4.77 19.46
CA PRO A 173 14.71 5.66 18.49
C PRO A 173 14.33 5.37 17.04
N GLU A 174 14.17 4.10 16.66
CA GLU A 174 13.79 3.75 15.29
C GLU A 174 12.33 4.11 14.98
N LEU A 175 11.41 3.89 15.92
CA LEU A 175 10.02 4.33 15.76
C LEU A 175 9.93 5.85 15.68
N ASP A 176 10.63 6.55 16.56
CA ASP A 176 10.69 8.00 16.58
C ASP A 176 11.22 8.56 15.26
N ARG A 177 12.35 8.04 14.78
CA ARG A 177 12.91 8.42 13.50
C ARG A 177 11.89 8.27 12.37
N ARG A 178 11.13 7.18 12.38
CA ARG A 178 10.11 6.92 11.35
C ARG A 178 8.98 7.93 11.38
N ILE A 179 8.45 8.23 12.54
CA ILE A 179 7.36 9.19 12.70
C ILE A 179 7.84 10.61 12.37
N GLU A 180 8.96 11.03 12.94
CA GLU A 180 9.50 12.39 12.80
C GLU A 180 9.92 12.70 11.35
N THR A 181 10.47 11.73 10.63
CA THR A 181 10.81 11.88 9.21
C THR A 181 9.59 12.27 8.37
N TYR A 182 8.44 11.63 8.59
CA TYR A 182 7.21 11.99 7.90
C TYR A 182 6.67 13.36 8.35
N LEU A 183 6.61 13.58 9.66
CA LEU A 183 6.04 14.81 10.23
C LEU A 183 6.80 16.07 9.84
N ARG A 184 8.10 15.95 9.55
CA ARG A 184 8.94 17.08 9.09
C ARG A 184 8.41 17.74 7.81
N TYR A 185 7.84 16.98 6.89
CA TYR A 185 7.32 17.48 5.61
C TYR A 185 5.80 17.41 5.49
N PHE A 186 5.11 17.08 6.59
CA PHE A 186 3.65 17.03 6.62
C PHE A 186 3.04 18.43 6.51
N ASP A 187 2.17 18.64 5.53
CA ASP A 187 1.56 19.93 5.21
C ASP A 187 0.01 19.91 5.29
N GLY A 188 -0.54 18.99 6.09
CA GLY A 188 -1.98 18.85 6.29
C GLY A 188 -2.65 17.79 5.42
N TYR A 189 -1.93 17.14 4.52
CA TYR A 189 -2.42 16.06 3.66
C TYR A 189 -1.69 14.75 3.93
N GLY A 190 -2.41 13.63 3.90
CA GLY A 190 -1.91 12.33 4.25
C GLY A 190 -1.91 12.09 5.76
N ALA A 191 -1.24 11.05 6.21
CA ALA A 191 -1.09 10.71 7.62
C ALA A 191 0.10 9.78 7.84
N ILE A 192 0.68 9.82 9.04
CA ILE A 192 1.52 8.73 9.54
C ILE A 192 0.65 7.80 10.39
N ILE A 193 0.65 6.51 10.04
CA ILE A 193 -0.11 5.47 10.73
C ILE A 193 0.89 4.52 11.38
N VAL A 194 0.69 4.16 12.64
CA VAL A 194 1.49 3.15 13.34
C VAL A 194 0.64 1.91 13.55
N GLN A 195 1.01 0.83 12.86
CA GLN A 195 0.34 -0.46 12.96
C GLN A 195 0.93 -1.30 14.09
N MET A 196 0.06 -1.92 14.86
CA MET A 196 0.43 -2.79 15.98
C MET A 196 -0.06 -4.21 15.78
N ASN A 197 0.80 -5.18 16.07
CA ASN A 197 0.43 -6.55 16.32
C ASN A 197 0.35 -6.83 17.85
N VAL A 198 0.25 -8.11 18.21
CA VAL A 198 0.19 -8.55 19.63
C VAL A 198 1.45 -8.16 20.40
N GLU A 199 2.62 -8.28 19.80
CA GLU A 199 3.90 -7.99 20.46
C GLU A 199 4.04 -6.48 20.71
N ASP A 200 3.62 -5.64 19.77
CA ASP A 200 3.62 -4.18 19.93
C ASP A 200 2.64 -3.73 21.02
N THR A 201 1.46 -4.37 21.09
CA THR A 201 0.48 -4.11 22.16
C THR A 201 1.06 -4.48 23.53
N ARG A 202 1.74 -5.62 23.66
CA ARG A 202 2.38 -6.05 24.91
C ARG A 202 3.52 -5.13 25.36
N ASN A 203 4.20 -4.50 24.41
CA ASN A 203 5.29 -3.56 24.69
C ASN A 203 4.81 -2.13 24.97
N GLY A 204 3.53 -1.84 24.85
CA GLY A 204 2.98 -0.51 25.13
C GLY A 204 3.27 0.53 24.04
N VAL A 205 3.28 0.09 22.76
CA VAL A 205 3.55 1.00 21.61
C VAL A 205 2.48 2.09 21.52
N ALA A 206 1.19 1.76 21.75
CA ALA A 206 0.13 2.76 21.70
C ALA A 206 0.31 3.85 22.73
N GLU A 207 0.63 3.47 23.97
CA GLU A 207 0.85 4.40 25.08
C GLU A 207 2.04 5.32 24.82
N TYR A 208 3.13 4.77 24.29
CA TYR A 208 4.31 5.56 23.94
C TYR A 208 4.00 6.59 22.86
N VAL A 209 3.35 6.16 21.78
CA VAL A 209 3.05 7.00 20.61
C VAL A 209 2.08 8.13 20.99
N ILE A 210 0.99 7.82 21.74
CA ILE A 210 0.02 8.86 22.12
C ILE A 210 0.64 9.88 23.07
N ASN A 211 1.46 9.44 24.02
CA ASN A 211 2.11 10.31 24.99
C ASN A 211 3.13 11.25 24.31
N LYS A 212 3.84 10.80 23.28
CA LYS A 212 4.89 11.58 22.63
C LYS A 212 4.36 12.44 21.47
N TYR A 213 3.45 11.89 20.67
CA TYR A 213 3.02 12.53 19.42
C TYR A 213 1.57 13.02 19.42
N GLY A 214 0.80 12.62 20.42
CA GLY A 214 -0.61 12.99 20.53
C GLY A 214 -1.41 12.51 19.32
N ASP A 215 -2.33 13.35 18.88
CA ASP A 215 -3.27 13.06 17.78
C ASP A 215 -2.66 13.24 16.36
N LYS A 216 -1.33 13.46 16.26
CA LYS A 216 -0.65 13.55 14.96
C LYS A 216 -0.53 12.19 14.27
N VAL A 217 -0.63 11.09 15.01
CA VAL A 217 -0.46 9.72 14.55
C VAL A 217 -1.78 8.96 14.61
N ILE A 218 -2.13 8.24 13.56
CA ILE A 218 -3.23 7.27 13.56
C ILE A 218 -2.68 5.94 14.07
N ILE A 219 -3.39 5.28 14.99
CA ILE A 219 -3.05 3.94 15.43
C ILE A 219 -3.83 2.89 14.62
N GLU A 220 -3.19 1.81 14.19
CA GLU A 220 -3.81 0.74 13.42
C GLU A 220 -3.69 -0.60 14.12
N LEU A 221 -4.82 -1.27 14.33
CA LEU A 221 -4.87 -2.66 14.77
C LEU A 221 -4.67 -3.59 13.56
N LYS A 222 -3.94 -4.68 13.74
CA LYS A 222 -3.70 -5.65 12.68
C LYS A 222 -4.33 -6.99 13.00
N TRP A 223 -5.19 -7.47 12.09
CA TRP A 223 -5.71 -8.83 12.12
C TRP A 223 -4.97 -9.76 11.17
N GLY A 224 -4.55 -9.25 9.99
CA GLY A 224 -3.85 -10.04 9.00
C GLY A 224 -3.38 -9.23 7.81
N GLN A 225 -2.95 -9.93 6.76
CA GLN A 225 -2.56 -9.36 5.47
C GLN A 225 -2.79 -10.38 4.34
N GLY A 226 -2.65 -9.95 3.06
CA GLY A 226 -3.12 -10.69 1.90
C GLY A 226 -2.61 -12.11 1.73
N ALA A 227 -1.32 -12.37 1.99
CA ALA A 227 -0.71 -13.67 1.76
C ALA A 227 -0.05 -14.25 3.02
N LYS A 228 -0.57 -13.93 4.19
CA LYS A 228 0.01 -14.41 5.44
C LYS A 228 -0.90 -14.16 6.64
N ASP A 229 -1.19 -15.24 7.38
CA ASP A 229 -1.97 -15.16 8.61
C ASP A 229 -1.48 -16.13 9.70
N ILE A 230 -0.19 -16.31 9.83
CA ILE A 230 0.43 -17.23 10.80
C ILE A 230 1.18 -16.51 11.92
N GLY A 231 0.84 -15.26 12.23
CA GLY A 231 1.55 -14.45 13.23
C GLY A 231 2.98 -14.04 12.83
N GLY A 232 3.55 -14.64 11.81
CA GLY A 232 4.88 -14.34 11.25
C GLY A 232 6.01 -15.14 11.89
N GLU A 233 6.86 -15.64 11.02
CA GLU A 233 8.12 -16.31 11.35
C GLU A 233 9.28 -15.55 10.72
N ILE A 234 10.36 -15.42 11.47
CA ILE A 234 11.63 -14.86 10.99
C ILE A 234 12.75 -15.78 11.39
N GLN A 235 13.61 -16.10 10.43
CA GLN A 235 14.85 -16.86 10.67
C GLN A 235 15.96 -15.90 11.10
N VAL A 236 16.45 -16.08 12.32
CA VAL A 236 17.51 -15.28 12.92
C VAL A 236 18.82 -16.05 12.81
N THR A 237 19.80 -15.48 12.13
CA THR A 237 21.13 -16.08 11.88
C THR A 237 22.22 -15.55 12.81
N ASP A 238 21.87 -14.73 13.79
CA ASP A 238 22.75 -14.13 14.80
C ASP A 238 22.28 -14.63 16.18
N LEU A 239 23.11 -15.38 16.88
CA LEU A 239 22.78 -15.98 18.18
C LEU A 239 22.51 -14.93 19.26
N ASP A 240 23.33 -13.88 19.33
CA ASP A 240 23.15 -12.81 20.32
C ASP A 240 21.86 -12.05 20.08
N TYR A 241 21.47 -11.91 18.80
CA TYR A 241 20.21 -11.31 18.45
C TYR A 241 19.01 -12.22 18.79
N ALA A 242 19.13 -13.52 18.60
CA ALA A 242 18.09 -14.47 19.03
C ALA A 242 17.90 -14.44 20.56
N ILE A 243 19.00 -14.40 21.34
CA ILE A 243 18.97 -14.25 22.81
C ILE A 243 18.32 -12.92 23.20
N PHE A 244 18.68 -11.82 22.51
CA PHE A 244 18.06 -10.51 22.73
C PHE A 244 16.55 -10.57 22.52
N LEU A 245 16.07 -11.15 21.41
CA LEU A 245 14.64 -11.27 21.11
C LEU A 245 13.90 -12.13 22.17
N LYS A 246 14.52 -13.23 22.62
CA LYS A 246 13.99 -14.05 23.70
C LYS A 246 13.82 -13.25 25.00
N LYS A 247 14.83 -12.46 25.37
CA LYS A 247 14.77 -11.56 26.55
C LYS A 247 13.71 -10.46 26.40
N ARG A 248 13.39 -10.04 25.18
CA ARG A 248 12.27 -9.11 24.86
C ARG A 248 10.89 -9.77 24.95
N GLY A 249 10.83 -11.09 25.22
CA GLY A 249 9.57 -11.83 25.37
C GLY A 249 9.00 -12.39 24.08
N TYR A 250 9.74 -12.37 22.96
CA TYR A 250 9.34 -13.08 21.75
C TYR A 250 9.39 -14.59 21.95
N VAL A 251 8.57 -15.31 21.20
CA VAL A 251 8.66 -16.77 21.08
C VAL A 251 9.80 -17.09 20.12
N VAL A 252 10.86 -17.69 20.63
CA VAL A 252 12.06 -18.02 19.87
C VAL A 252 12.38 -19.50 20.08
N ASP A 253 12.48 -20.26 18.99
CA ASP A 253 12.66 -21.70 19.00
C ASP A 253 13.68 -22.15 17.96
N PRO A 254 14.64 -23.07 18.32
CA PRO A 254 14.91 -23.56 19.69
C PRO A 254 15.35 -22.44 20.64
N ASP A 255 15.19 -22.65 21.95
CA ASP A 255 15.50 -21.62 22.95
C ASP A 255 17.00 -21.25 22.94
N PRO A 256 17.35 -20.03 22.50
CA PRO A 256 18.75 -19.62 22.34
C PRO A 256 19.47 -19.36 23.65
N THR A 257 18.79 -19.45 24.79
CA THR A 257 19.42 -19.29 26.11
C THR A 257 19.98 -20.60 26.67
N LEU A 258 19.59 -21.74 26.08
CA LEU A 258 20.06 -23.05 26.50
C LEU A 258 21.49 -23.30 26.01
N PRO A 259 22.41 -23.81 26.89
CA PRO A 259 23.81 -24.06 26.50
C PRO A 259 23.98 -24.99 25.32
N GLU A 260 23.19 -26.05 25.24
CA GLU A 260 23.19 -27.00 24.13
C GLU A 260 22.79 -26.38 22.79
N VAL A 261 21.84 -25.43 22.78
CA VAL A 261 21.42 -24.70 21.58
C VAL A 261 22.53 -23.74 21.12
N GLN A 262 23.17 -23.05 22.09
CA GLN A 262 24.31 -22.17 21.80
C GLN A 262 25.51 -22.95 21.24
N GLU A 263 25.80 -24.09 21.81
CA GLU A 263 26.88 -24.97 21.32
C GLU A 263 26.59 -25.50 19.91
N ALA A 264 25.38 -25.99 19.67
CA ALA A 264 24.92 -26.44 18.35
C ALA A 264 24.98 -25.31 17.29
N PHE A 265 24.64 -24.10 17.69
CA PHE A 265 24.73 -22.93 16.80
C PHE A 265 26.18 -22.57 16.47
N LYS A 266 27.07 -22.54 17.48
CA LYS A 266 28.52 -22.29 17.32
C LYS A 266 29.20 -23.34 16.46
N LYS A 267 28.80 -24.62 16.56
CA LYS A 267 29.27 -25.72 15.73
C LYS A 267 28.67 -25.74 14.31
N GLY A 268 27.73 -24.87 14.01
CA GLY A 268 27.03 -24.81 12.71
C GLY A 268 26.03 -25.94 12.48
N ALA A 269 25.69 -26.72 13.50
CA ALA A 269 24.62 -27.72 13.45
C ALA A 269 23.22 -27.04 13.37
N ILE A 270 23.06 -25.88 14.01
CA ILE A 270 21.91 -24.96 13.85
C ILE A 270 22.42 -23.73 13.12
N LYS A 271 21.79 -23.38 11.98
CA LYS A 271 22.19 -22.22 11.16
C LYS A 271 21.32 -21.01 11.38
N SER A 272 20.11 -21.20 11.86
CA SER A 272 19.15 -20.15 12.19
C SER A 272 18.22 -20.60 13.30
N ILE A 273 17.65 -19.65 13.99
CA ILE A 273 16.69 -19.84 15.09
C ILE A 273 15.42 -19.09 14.70
N ALA A 274 14.26 -19.72 14.79
CA ALA A 274 13.00 -19.13 14.40
C ALA A 274 12.47 -18.19 15.50
N ARG A 275 12.04 -16.98 15.11
CA ARG A 275 11.24 -16.10 15.94
C ARG A 275 9.80 -16.09 15.42
N HIS A 276 8.85 -16.36 16.29
CA HIS A 276 7.42 -16.36 16.00
C HIS A 276 6.70 -15.17 16.62
N SER A 277 5.63 -14.70 16.00
CA SER A 277 4.70 -13.73 16.56
C SER A 277 3.38 -14.43 16.93
N ARG A 278 2.72 -13.96 17.98
CA ARG A 278 1.44 -14.50 18.45
C ARG A 278 0.27 -14.02 17.61
N LEU A 279 -0.81 -14.80 17.55
CA LEU A 279 -2.08 -14.42 16.89
C LEU A 279 -2.96 -13.51 17.77
N GLY A 280 -2.82 -13.62 19.09
CA GLY A 280 -3.58 -12.80 20.04
C GLY A 280 -5.05 -13.17 20.12
N TYR A 281 -5.93 -12.18 20.30
CA TYR A 281 -7.35 -12.42 20.49
C TYR A 281 -8.07 -12.99 19.26
N THR A 282 -7.47 -12.90 18.07
CA THR A 282 -8.00 -13.53 16.86
C THR A 282 -7.94 -15.06 16.91
N SER A 283 -7.21 -15.64 17.88
CA SER A 283 -7.20 -17.07 18.16
C SER A 283 -8.29 -17.55 19.14
N LEU A 284 -9.17 -16.66 19.61
CA LEU A 284 -10.26 -17.02 20.50
C LEU A 284 -11.32 -17.89 19.81
N SER A 285 -11.98 -18.74 20.59
CA SER A 285 -12.80 -19.85 20.10
C SER A 285 -14.17 -19.47 19.50
N SER A 286 -14.58 -18.20 19.53
CA SER A 286 -15.83 -17.75 18.94
C SER A 286 -15.77 -16.31 18.45
N SER A 287 -16.58 -15.99 17.44
CA SER A 287 -16.72 -14.64 16.92
C SER A 287 -17.14 -13.62 17.98
N GLN A 288 -18.00 -14.01 18.93
CA GLN A 288 -18.42 -13.14 20.02
C GLN A 288 -17.23 -12.76 20.93
N LYS A 289 -16.39 -13.73 21.31
CA LYS A 289 -15.20 -13.46 22.11
C LYS A 289 -14.21 -12.55 21.39
N VAL A 290 -14.03 -12.75 20.09
CA VAL A 290 -13.19 -11.89 19.23
C VAL A 290 -13.78 -10.47 19.18
N GLN A 291 -15.11 -10.33 19.03
CA GLN A 291 -15.79 -9.03 19.03
C GLN A 291 -15.58 -8.30 20.37
N ASP A 292 -15.81 -8.98 21.48
CA ASP A 292 -15.67 -8.38 22.82
C ASP A 292 -14.23 -7.92 23.06
N ALA A 293 -13.24 -8.74 22.72
CA ALA A 293 -11.83 -8.40 22.85
C ALA A 293 -11.44 -7.21 21.95
N PHE A 294 -11.91 -7.18 20.71
CA PHE A 294 -11.69 -6.08 19.78
C PHE A 294 -12.32 -4.78 20.29
N MET A 295 -13.58 -4.81 20.70
CA MET A 295 -14.29 -3.63 21.24
C MET A 295 -13.61 -3.09 22.51
N ASN A 296 -13.10 -3.98 23.37
CA ASN A 296 -12.35 -3.58 24.55
C ASN A 296 -11.02 -2.93 24.19
N SER A 297 -10.31 -3.45 23.18
CA SER A 297 -9.08 -2.84 22.67
C SER A 297 -9.35 -1.43 22.12
N VAL A 298 -10.41 -1.24 21.33
CA VAL A 298 -10.78 0.08 20.81
C VAL A 298 -11.19 1.04 21.94
N LYS A 299 -11.98 0.57 22.92
CA LYS A 299 -12.34 1.39 24.10
C LYS A 299 -11.09 1.83 24.87
N TYR A 300 -10.13 0.93 25.03
CA TYR A 300 -8.86 1.25 25.68
C TYR A 300 -8.08 2.32 24.93
N LEU A 301 -7.90 2.17 23.60
CA LEU A 301 -7.22 3.16 22.76
C LEU A 301 -7.92 4.53 22.82
N ARG A 302 -9.26 4.57 22.80
CA ARG A 302 -10.02 5.81 22.99
C ARG A 302 -9.78 6.43 24.37
N LYS A 303 -9.74 5.61 25.44
CA LYS A 303 -9.49 6.05 26.82
C LYS A 303 -8.12 6.70 26.99
N ILE A 304 -7.08 6.18 26.34
CA ILE A 304 -5.72 6.76 26.40
C ILE A 304 -5.51 7.95 25.48
N GLY A 305 -6.52 8.33 24.66
CA GLY A 305 -6.53 9.60 23.92
C GLY A 305 -6.58 9.51 22.40
N TYR A 306 -6.63 8.32 21.80
CA TYR A 306 -6.71 8.21 20.33
C TYR A 306 -8.07 8.65 19.79
N ASN A 307 -8.09 9.68 18.97
CA ASN A 307 -9.27 10.10 18.22
C ASN A 307 -9.38 9.37 16.88
N ARG A 308 -8.25 8.91 16.31
CA ARG A 308 -8.19 8.24 15.02
C ARG A 308 -7.61 6.83 15.19
N ILE A 309 -8.40 5.83 14.80
CA ILE A 309 -8.04 4.40 14.91
C ILE A 309 -8.41 3.73 13.59
N SER A 310 -7.53 2.92 13.03
CA SER A 310 -7.77 2.08 11.87
C SER A 310 -7.61 0.58 12.18
N LEU A 311 -8.08 -0.25 11.25
CA LEU A 311 -7.93 -1.70 11.28
C LEU A 311 -7.44 -2.18 9.92
N LYS A 312 -6.50 -3.12 9.92
CA LYS A 312 -6.13 -3.88 8.73
C LYS A 312 -6.51 -5.35 8.89
N THR A 313 -7.25 -5.89 7.92
CA THR A 313 -7.57 -7.32 7.79
C THR A 313 -6.87 -7.94 6.58
N GLY A 314 -6.86 -9.27 6.50
CA GLY A 314 -6.27 -10.04 5.42
C GLY A 314 -7.30 -10.68 4.50
N SER A 315 -6.83 -11.63 3.67
CA SER A 315 -7.62 -12.34 2.67
C SER A 315 -8.40 -13.54 3.21
N TYR A 316 -8.96 -13.39 4.40
CA TYR A 316 -9.78 -14.42 5.04
C TYR A 316 -11.07 -14.70 4.27
N GLY A 317 -11.77 -15.79 4.63
CA GLY A 317 -13.10 -16.11 4.12
C GLY A 317 -14.17 -15.08 4.48
N MET A 318 -15.35 -15.25 3.92
CA MET A 318 -16.44 -14.25 3.94
C MET A 318 -16.95 -13.93 5.34
N GLU A 319 -16.94 -14.88 6.27
CA GLU A 319 -17.34 -14.65 7.67
C GLU A 319 -16.40 -13.64 8.34
N ALA A 320 -15.09 -13.84 8.23
CA ALA A 320 -14.09 -12.94 8.82
C ALA A 320 -14.12 -11.53 8.17
N LEU A 321 -14.37 -11.45 6.85
CA LEU A 321 -14.58 -10.18 6.15
C LEU A 321 -15.80 -9.45 6.71
N ALA A 322 -16.93 -10.15 6.89
CA ALA A 322 -18.15 -9.58 7.45
C ALA A 322 -17.93 -9.09 8.89
N MET A 323 -17.19 -9.88 9.70
CA MET A 323 -16.80 -9.47 11.06
C MET A 323 -15.96 -8.18 11.04
N ALA A 324 -14.94 -8.09 10.18
CA ALA A 324 -14.08 -6.91 10.09
C ALA A 324 -14.88 -5.66 9.73
N ILE A 325 -15.75 -5.72 8.73
CA ILE A 325 -16.59 -4.59 8.30
C ILE A 325 -17.58 -4.18 9.39
N LYS A 326 -18.26 -5.17 9.99
CA LYS A 326 -19.22 -4.93 11.07
C LYS A 326 -18.54 -4.28 12.28
N PHE A 327 -17.48 -4.88 12.78
CA PHE A 327 -16.82 -4.43 14.02
C PHE A 327 -16.16 -3.06 13.83
N ALA A 328 -15.51 -2.81 12.69
CA ALA A 328 -14.94 -1.51 12.37
C ALA A 328 -16.01 -0.42 12.26
N THR A 329 -17.18 -0.75 11.68
CA THR A 329 -18.33 0.16 11.58
C THR A 329 -18.93 0.46 12.95
N GLU A 330 -19.18 -0.55 13.79
CA GLU A 330 -19.74 -0.39 15.13
C GLU A 330 -18.79 0.35 16.08
N ALA A 331 -17.48 0.10 15.98
CA ALA A 331 -16.45 0.80 16.73
C ALA A 331 -16.15 2.22 16.20
N LYS A 332 -16.79 2.63 15.10
CA LYS A 332 -16.58 3.94 14.44
C LYS A 332 -15.09 4.19 14.15
N LEU A 333 -14.44 3.21 13.54
CA LEU A 333 -13.06 3.36 13.11
C LEU A 333 -12.98 4.33 11.93
N ASP A 334 -11.78 4.88 11.71
CA ASP A 334 -11.53 5.88 10.68
C ASP A 334 -11.24 5.24 9.32
N LEU A 335 -10.63 4.05 9.30
CA LEU A 335 -10.29 3.33 8.09
C LEU A 335 -10.26 1.82 8.35
N LEU A 336 -10.76 1.03 7.39
CA LEU A 336 -10.58 -0.41 7.32
C LEU A 336 -9.80 -0.76 6.04
N THR A 337 -8.57 -1.25 6.19
CA THR A 337 -7.79 -1.78 5.06
C THR A 337 -8.11 -3.26 4.86
N ILE A 338 -8.56 -3.62 3.65
CA ILE A 338 -8.90 -4.99 3.24
C ILE A 338 -7.85 -5.45 2.23
N ASP A 339 -6.98 -6.38 2.64
CA ASP A 339 -5.81 -6.84 1.87
C ASP A 339 -6.09 -8.24 1.30
N GLY A 340 -6.42 -8.30 0.00
CA GLY A 340 -6.75 -9.53 -0.69
C GLY A 340 -5.54 -10.39 -1.08
N SER A 341 -5.77 -11.64 -1.46
CA SER A 341 -4.76 -12.51 -2.04
C SER A 341 -4.32 -11.97 -3.41
N GLY A 342 -3.06 -11.70 -3.55
CA GLY A 342 -2.40 -10.87 -4.56
C GLY A 342 -1.46 -9.89 -3.87
N GLY A 343 -1.73 -9.55 -2.61
CA GLY A 343 -0.79 -8.95 -1.69
C GLY A 343 0.19 -9.99 -1.14
N GLY A 344 1.37 -9.53 -0.71
CA GLY A 344 2.36 -10.39 -0.10
C GLY A 344 3.48 -9.59 0.56
N THR A 345 4.32 -10.26 1.34
CA THR A 345 5.49 -9.64 1.95
C THR A 345 6.71 -10.54 1.73
N GLY A 346 7.92 -9.96 1.84
CA GLY A 346 9.17 -10.73 1.85
C GLY A 346 9.31 -11.74 3.00
N MET A 347 8.33 -11.78 3.89
CA MET A 347 8.26 -12.70 5.05
C MET A 347 7.07 -13.66 4.96
N SER A 348 6.33 -13.67 3.85
CA SER A 348 5.25 -14.63 3.62
C SER A 348 5.83 -15.94 3.11
N PRO A 349 5.42 -17.10 3.66
CA PRO A 349 5.75 -18.39 3.09
C PRO A 349 5.21 -18.52 1.67
N TRP A 350 5.93 -19.20 0.79
CA TRP A 350 5.57 -19.32 -0.63
C TRP A 350 4.22 -20.00 -0.85
N ASN A 351 3.94 -21.06 -0.07
CA ASN A 351 2.66 -21.77 -0.11
C ASN A 351 1.48 -20.83 0.23
N MET A 352 1.65 -19.92 1.19
CA MET A 352 0.62 -18.93 1.49
C MET A 352 0.50 -17.86 0.40
N MET A 353 1.61 -17.47 -0.24
CA MET A 353 1.54 -16.53 -1.36
C MET A 353 0.87 -17.13 -2.60
N GLU A 354 0.97 -18.45 -2.79
CA GLU A 354 0.41 -19.14 -3.95
C GLU A 354 -1.04 -19.58 -3.77
N THR A 355 -1.41 -20.01 -2.56
CA THR A 355 -2.69 -20.74 -2.37
C THR A 355 -3.57 -20.18 -1.25
N TRP A 356 -3.03 -19.28 -0.42
CA TRP A 356 -3.77 -18.76 0.72
C TRP A 356 -4.69 -17.61 0.36
N GLY A 357 -5.93 -17.71 0.84
CA GLY A 357 -6.83 -16.57 0.96
C GLY A 357 -7.66 -16.28 -0.30
N VAL A 358 -8.59 -15.36 -0.13
CA VAL A 358 -9.52 -14.95 -1.18
C VAL A 358 -8.87 -13.96 -2.14
N PRO A 359 -8.91 -14.19 -3.48
CA PRO A 359 -8.45 -13.25 -4.47
C PRO A 359 -9.02 -11.85 -4.31
N SER A 360 -8.18 -10.83 -4.54
CA SER A 360 -8.51 -9.43 -4.22
C SER A 360 -9.82 -8.96 -4.83
N LEU A 361 -10.09 -9.22 -6.11
CA LEU A 361 -11.33 -8.78 -6.75
C LEU A 361 -12.57 -9.35 -6.05
N LEU A 362 -12.57 -10.65 -5.75
CA LEU A 362 -13.70 -11.33 -5.10
C LEU A 362 -13.92 -10.83 -3.68
N LEU A 363 -12.82 -10.67 -2.93
CA LEU A 363 -12.85 -10.13 -1.57
C LEU A 363 -13.42 -8.71 -1.53
N HIS A 364 -12.99 -7.84 -2.46
CA HIS A 364 -13.42 -6.45 -2.54
C HIS A 364 -14.88 -6.32 -3.02
N ALA A 365 -15.32 -7.16 -3.95
CA ALA A 365 -16.71 -7.21 -4.37
C ALA A 365 -17.63 -7.58 -3.20
N LYS A 366 -17.25 -8.58 -2.40
CA LYS A 366 -17.98 -8.97 -1.19
C LYS A 366 -17.91 -7.91 -0.10
N ALA A 367 -16.80 -7.19 0.01
CA ALA A 367 -16.70 -6.06 0.95
C ALA A 367 -17.74 -4.98 0.63
N TYR A 368 -17.91 -4.62 -0.65
CA TYR A 368 -18.97 -3.71 -1.08
C TYR A 368 -20.37 -4.23 -0.72
N GLU A 369 -20.64 -5.51 -1.00
CA GLU A 369 -21.93 -6.13 -0.70
C GLU A 369 -22.26 -6.03 0.80
N TYR A 370 -21.33 -6.43 1.68
CA TYR A 370 -21.52 -6.42 3.13
C TYR A 370 -21.62 -5.00 3.69
N ALA A 371 -20.84 -4.07 3.17
CA ALA A 371 -20.96 -2.64 3.48
C ALA A 371 -22.36 -2.12 3.13
N THR A 372 -22.87 -2.49 1.95
CA THR A 372 -24.21 -2.09 1.50
C THR A 372 -25.32 -2.66 2.38
N ILE A 373 -25.18 -3.90 2.88
CA ILE A 373 -26.11 -4.49 3.84
C ILE A 373 -26.16 -3.65 5.13
N LEU A 374 -25.02 -3.21 5.63
CA LEU A 374 -24.97 -2.36 6.84
C LEU A 374 -25.55 -0.96 6.57
N ALA A 375 -25.24 -0.37 5.42
CA ALA A 375 -25.77 0.94 5.03
C ALA A 375 -27.31 0.92 4.91
N LYS A 376 -27.88 -0.14 4.31
CA LYS A 376 -29.35 -0.34 4.24
C LYS A 376 -30.01 -0.49 5.62
N LYS A 377 -29.25 -0.89 6.64
CA LYS A 377 -29.67 -0.90 8.06
C LYS A 377 -29.47 0.45 8.77
N GLY A 378 -29.18 1.52 8.01
CA GLY A 378 -28.95 2.86 8.58
C GLY A 378 -27.62 3.05 9.27
N LYS A 379 -26.64 2.14 9.11
CA LYS A 379 -25.31 2.29 9.71
C LYS A 379 -24.44 3.19 8.84
N LYS A 380 -23.68 4.11 9.46
CA LYS A 380 -22.60 4.83 8.79
C LYS A 380 -21.41 3.87 8.69
N VAL A 381 -21.24 3.28 7.51
CA VAL A 381 -20.19 2.30 7.24
C VAL A 381 -18.81 2.96 7.36
N VAL A 382 -17.82 2.20 7.87
CA VAL A 382 -16.42 2.62 7.93
C VAL A 382 -15.86 2.90 6.52
N ASP A 383 -15.04 3.94 6.38
CA ASP A 383 -14.30 4.19 5.15
C ASP A 383 -13.27 3.06 4.92
N MET A 384 -13.13 2.60 3.67
CA MET A 384 -12.29 1.45 3.34
C MET A 384 -11.11 1.82 2.45
N ALA A 385 -10.03 1.04 2.57
CA ALA A 385 -8.91 1.00 1.64
C ALA A 385 -8.78 -0.41 1.08
N PHE A 386 -8.71 -0.56 -0.25
CA PHE A 386 -8.51 -1.85 -0.90
C PHE A 386 -7.04 -2.10 -1.22
N ALA A 387 -6.53 -3.28 -0.86
CA ALA A 387 -5.16 -3.72 -1.05
C ALA A 387 -5.12 -5.15 -1.63
N GLY A 388 -3.99 -5.53 -2.22
CA GLY A 388 -3.79 -6.89 -2.76
C GLY A 388 -3.43 -6.89 -4.24
N GLY A 389 -2.17 -6.56 -4.58
CA GLY A 389 -1.66 -6.63 -5.95
C GLY A 389 -1.99 -5.43 -6.84
N LEU A 390 -2.35 -4.30 -6.26
CA LEU A 390 -2.69 -3.07 -6.99
C LEU A 390 -1.44 -2.20 -7.17
N ALA A 391 -1.23 -1.59 -8.36
CA ALA A 391 0.01 -0.88 -8.68
C ALA A 391 -0.13 0.27 -9.69
N ARG A 392 -1.23 0.37 -10.45
CA ARG A 392 -1.39 1.32 -11.56
C ARG A 392 -2.64 2.19 -11.39
N GLU A 393 -2.75 3.24 -12.20
CA GLU A 393 -3.88 4.17 -12.19
C GLU A 393 -5.21 3.51 -12.54
N ASP A 394 -5.22 2.53 -13.45
CA ASP A 394 -6.43 1.76 -13.76
C ASP A 394 -6.85 0.85 -12.59
N HIS A 395 -5.88 0.30 -11.84
CA HIS A 395 -6.18 -0.43 -10.61
C HIS A 395 -6.78 0.50 -9.55
N ILE A 396 -6.27 1.74 -9.42
CA ILE A 396 -6.82 2.74 -8.50
C ILE A 396 -8.27 3.03 -8.88
N PHE A 397 -8.51 3.35 -10.16
CA PHE A 397 -9.85 3.64 -10.67
C PHE A 397 -10.83 2.50 -10.39
N LYS A 398 -10.48 1.28 -10.83
CA LYS A 398 -11.33 0.10 -10.71
C LYS A 398 -11.62 -0.28 -9.25
N ALA A 399 -10.64 -0.16 -8.36
CA ALA A 399 -10.83 -0.46 -6.95
C ALA A 399 -11.74 0.57 -6.26
N LEU A 400 -11.57 1.85 -6.56
CA LEU A 400 -12.47 2.90 -6.07
C LEU A 400 -13.88 2.72 -6.61
N ALA A 401 -14.05 2.47 -7.90
CA ALA A 401 -15.35 2.26 -8.53
C ALA A 401 -16.05 1.01 -7.97
N LEU A 402 -15.35 -0.12 -7.86
CA LEU A 402 -15.90 -1.38 -7.33
C LEU A 402 -16.45 -1.21 -5.90
N GLY A 403 -15.75 -0.45 -5.08
CA GLY A 403 -16.10 -0.25 -3.67
C GLY A 403 -16.85 1.05 -3.37
N ALA A 404 -17.21 1.84 -4.38
CA ALA A 404 -17.91 3.12 -4.18
C ALA A 404 -19.30 2.93 -3.53
N PRO A 405 -19.73 3.78 -2.58
CA PRO A 405 -19.02 5.00 -2.08
C PRO A 405 -18.09 4.74 -0.87
N TYR A 406 -17.87 3.49 -0.46
CA TYR A 406 -17.21 3.15 0.81
C TYR A 406 -15.68 3.16 0.71
N THR A 407 -15.12 2.81 -0.45
CA THR A 407 -13.67 2.78 -0.68
C THR A 407 -13.15 4.17 -1.01
N LYS A 408 -12.22 4.66 -0.17
CA LYS A 408 -11.62 5.99 -0.27
C LYS A 408 -10.16 5.95 -0.74
N LEU A 409 -9.48 4.85 -0.50
CA LEU A 409 -8.05 4.71 -0.77
C LEU A 409 -7.73 3.37 -1.42
N VAL A 410 -6.63 3.34 -2.14
CA VAL A 410 -6.00 2.12 -2.64
C VAL A 410 -4.65 1.95 -1.96
N CYS A 411 -4.50 0.84 -1.24
CA CYS A 411 -3.27 0.53 -0.53
C CYS A 411 -2.31 -0.26 -1.44
N MET A 412 -1.13 0.29 -1.65
CA MET A 412 -0.08 -0.28 -2.49
C MET A 412 1.15 -0.64 -1.65
N GLY A 413 1.64 -1.87 -1.78
CA GLY A 413 2.87 -2.30 -1.11
C GLY A 413 4.10 -2.01 -1.98
N ARG A 414 4.53 -3.04 -2.73
CA ARG A 414 5.77 -3.00 -3.55
C ARG A 414 5.83 -1.84 -4.53
N ALA A 415 4.71 -1.47 -5.14
CA ALA A 415 4.65 -0.38 -6.12
C ALA A 415 5.19 0.95 -5.55
N LEU A 416 4.87 1.28 -4.29
CA LEU A 416 5.36 2.48 -3.62
C LEU A 416 6.75 2.31 -2.98
N MET A 417 7.28 1.08 -2.89
CA MET A 417 8.65 0.82 -2.42
C MET A 417 9.69 0.91 -3.54
N ILE A 418 9.34 0.51 -4.75
CA ILE A 418 10.24 0.51 -5.92
C ILE A 418 10.93 1.87 -6.12
N PRO A 419 10.21 3.02 -6.11
CA PRO A 419 10.86 4.33 -6.29
C PRO A 419 11.90 4.64 -5.22
N GLY A 420 11.66 4.25 -3.96
CA GLY A 420 12.63 4.44 -2.88
C GLY A 420 13.94 3.68 -3.12
N PHE A 421 13.85 2.43 -3.60
CA PHE A 421 15.03 1.64 -3.96
C PHE A 421 15.79 2.26 -5.14
N LEU A 422 15.05 2.55 -6.21
CA LEU A 422 15.58 3.12 -7.42
C LEU A 422 16.31 4.43 -7.17
N GLY A 423 15.65 5.37 -6.51
CA GLY A 423 16.23 6.67 -6.23
C GLY A 423 17.45 6.59 -5.31
N SER A 424 17.42 5.69 -4.30
CA SER A 424 18.58 5.50 -3.42
C SER A 424 19.77 4.89 -4.16
N ASN A 425 19.55 3.97 -5.10
CA ASN A 425 20.63 3.40 -5.92
C ASN A 425 21.23 4.47 -6.86
N ILE A 426 20.38 5.29 -7.48
CA ILE A 426 20.83 6.41 -8.32
C ILE A 426 21.65 7.41 -7.47
N GLN A 427 21.15 7.78 -6.29
CA GLN A 427 21.86 8.68 -5.39
C GLN A 427 23.23 8.13 -4.98
N GLY A 428 23.31 6.84 -4.67
CA GLY A 428 24.57 6.19 -4.31
C GLY A 428 25.61 6.18 -5.43
N VAL A 429 25.20 6.24 -6.69
CA VAL A 429 26.09 6.34 -7.86
C VAL A 429 26.49 7.79 -8.13
N LEU A 430 25.51 8.72 -8.12
CA LEU A 430 25.75 10.12 -8.49
C LEU A 430 26.39 10.94 -7.40
N ASP A 431 26.20 10.54 -6.13
CA ASP A 431 26.82 11.15 -4.97
C ASP A 431 27.58 10.09 -4.14
N PRO A 432 28.86 9.82 -4.45
CA PRO A 432 29.66 8.86 -3.72
C PRO A 432 29.77 9.12 -2.21
N ALA A 433 29.69 10.37 -1.77
CA ALA A 433 29.70 10.72 -0.35
C ALA A 433 28.44 10.22 0.37
N SER A 434 27.33 10.13 -0.33
CA SER A 434 26.07 9.57 0.18
C SER A 434 25.98 8.04 0.10
N LYS A 435 26.88 7.37 -0.60
CA LYS A 435 26.80 5.92 -0.90
C LYS A 435 26.58 5.06 0.35
N ALA A 436 27.31 5.33 1.41
CA ALA A 436 27.17 4.61 2.68
C ALA A 436 25.83 4.87 3.38
N ARG A 437 25.33 6.11 3.31
CA ARG A 437 24.08 6.53 3.92
C ARG A 437 22.86 5.97 3.19
N VAL A 438 22.84 6.10 1.87
CA VAL A 438 21.73 5.64 1.03
C VAL A 438 21.83 4.16 0.70
N ASN A 439 23.03 3.58 0.88
CA ASN A 439 23.30 2.18 0.70
C ASN A 439 22.92 1.68 -0.72
N GLY A 440 23.34 2.43 -1.73
CA GLY A 440 23.19 2.06 -3.13
C GLY A 440 23.96 0.79 -3.47
N ASN A 441 23.36 -0.07 -4.27
CA ASN A 441 23.91 -1.37 -4.65
C ASN A 441 24.54 -1.36 -6.05
N TRP A 442 24.52 -0.23 -6.73
CA TRP A 442 25.08 -0.11 -8.08
C TRP A 442 26.47 0.53 -8.06
N ASP A 443 27.36 0.02 -8.91
CA ASP A 443 28.68 0.63 -9.14
C ASP A 443 28.62 1.73 -10.21
N LYS A 444 27.65 1.63 -11.13
CA LYS A 444 27.36 2.61 -12.19
C LYS A 444 25.87 2.64 -12.50
N LEU A 445 25.42 3.70 -13.15
CA LEU A 445 24.05 3.78 -13.64
C LEU A 445 23.80 2.70 -14.70
N PRO A 446 22.73 1.89 -14.57
CA PRO A 446 22.30 1.01 -15.63
C PRO A 446 21.91 1.81 -16.88
N GLN A 447 22.02 1.19 -18.06
CA GLN A 447 21.62 1.84 -19.32
C GLN A 447 20.17 2.35 -19.28
N SER A 448 19.26 1.59 -18.68
CA SER A 448 17.85 1.96 -18.48
C SER A 448 17.63 3.21 -17.62
N VAL A 449 18.66 3.73 -16.96
CA VAL A 449 18.66 5.01 -16.24
C VAL A 449 19.46 6.05 -17.00
N SER A 450 20.71 5.71 -17.41
CA SER A 450 21.63 6.66 -18.07
C SER A 450 21.12 7.15 -19.43
N GLU A 451 20.18 6.44 -20.05
CA GLU A 451 19.51 6.92 -21.26
C GLU A 451 18.63 8.17 -21.01
N PHE A 452 18.27 8.47 -19.78
CA PHE A 452 17.51 9.67 -19.41
C PHE A 452 18.40 10.83 -18.98
N GLY A 453 19.67 10.59 -18.71
CA GLY A 453 20.64 11.60 -18.31
C GLY A 453 21.66 11.12 -17.28
N ALA A 454 22.49 12.07 -16.82
CA ALA A 454 23.57 11.86 -15.86
C ALA A 454 23.37 12.62 -14.55
N THR A 455 22.37 13.47 -14.46
CA THR A 455 22.06 14.28 -13.28
C THR A 455 20.65 13.96 -12.76
N PRO A 456 20.35 14.21 -11.47
CA PRO A 456 19.02 13.96 -10.93
C PRO A 456 17.93 14.78 -11.63
N GLU A 457 18.24 15.98 -12.11
CA GLU A 457 17.34 16.87 -12.85
C GLU A 457 16.92 16.27 -14.21
N GLU A 458 17.83 15.57 -14.88
CA GLU A 458 17.58 14.92 -16.14
C GLU A 458 16.84 13.59 -15.94
N ILE A 459 17.24 12.83 -14.92
CA ILE A 459 16.74 11.48 -14.66
C ILE A 459 15.29 11.51 -14.13
N PHE A 460 15.00 12.34 -13.11
CA PHE A 460 13.69 12.40 -12.48
C PHE A 460 12.81 13.49 -13.08
N ALA A 461 11.78 13.11 -13.79
CA ALA A 461 10.85 14.06 -14.40
C ALA A 461 10.16 15.00 -13.39
N GLY A 462 10.03 14.60 -12.12
CA GLY A 462 9.42 15.39 -11.06
C GLY A 462 10.40 16.25 -10.24
N TYR A 463 11.69 16.31 -10.63
CA TYR A 463 12.71 17.01 -9.85
C TYR A 463 12.36 18.47 -9.57
N TYR A 464 12.03 19.23 -10.60
CA TYR A 464 11.72 20.65 -10.47
C TYR A 464 10.39 20.93 -9.74
N ASP A 465 9.43 20.00 -9.80
CA ASP A 465 8.17 20.12 -9.05
C ASP A 465 8.43 19.98 -7.55
N VAL A 466 9.27 19.01 -7.17
CA VAL A 466 9.72 18.85 -5.78
C VAL A 466 10.50 20.08 -5.33
N GLN A 467 11.46 20.56 -6.14
CA GLN A 467 12.23 21.76 -5.82
C GLN A 467 11.34 23.00 -5.65
N LYS A 468 10.33 23.17 -6.50
CA LYS A 468 9.35 24.26 -6.37
C LYS A 468 8.58 24.17 -5.06
N LYS A 469 8.25 22.95 -4.62
CA LYS A 469 7.50 22.71 -3.38
C LYS A 469 8.33 22.99 -2.12
N VAL A 470 9.58 22.52 -2.06
CA VAL A 470 10.41 22.61 -0.85
C VAL A 470 11.39 23.79 -0.85
N GLY A 471 11.66 24.38 -2.02
CA GLY A 471 12.68 25.42 -2.20
C GLY A 471 14.07 24.85 -2.51
N LYS A 472 14.92 25.68 -3.12
CA LYS A 472 16.27 25.27 -3.59
C LYS A 472 17.18 24.78 -2.46
N GLU A 473 17.14 25.42 -1.29
CA GLU A 473 18.01 25.05 -0.18
C GLU A 473 17.59 23.70 0.43
N GLU A 474 16.30 23.49 0.68
CA GLU A 474 15.81 22.24 1.26
C GLU A 474 15.91 21.08 0.26
N MET A 475 15.89 21.35 -1.04
CA MET A 475 16.07 20.32 -2.08
C MET A 475 17.36 19.49 -1.90
N LYS A 476 18.42 20.07 -1.35
CA LYS A 476 19.69 19.40 -1.03
C LYS A 476 19.53 18.28 0.00
N ASN A 477 18.50 18.37 0.85
CA ASN A 477 18.20 17.42 1.91
C ASN A 477 17.18 16.34 1.47
N ILE A 478 16.57 16.50 0.30
CA ILE A 478 15.56 15.55 -0.20
C ILE A 478 16.25 14.31 -0.77
N PRO A 479 15.96 13.10 -0.22
CA PRO A 479 16.50 11.86 -0.80
C PRO A 479 15.99 11.66 -2.22
N TYR A 480 16.84 11.15 -3.12
CA TYR A 480 16.42 10.87 -4.50
C TYR A 480 15.28 9.85 -4.57
N GLY A 481 15.20 8.92 -3.60
CA GLY A 481 14.05 8.03 -3.49
C GLY A 481 12.73 8.76 -3.23
N ALA A 482 12.74 9.88 -2.50
CA ALA A 482 11.55 10.70 -2.31
C ALA A 482 11.14 11.44 -3.58
N ILE A 483 12.12 11.89 -4.39
CA ILE A 483 11.85 12.48 -5.71
C ILE A 483 11.20 11.42 -6.63
N ALA A 484 11.72 10.19 -6.61
CA ALA A 484 11.15 9.08 -7.37
C ALA A 484 9.71 8.72 -6.92
N VAL A 485 9.42 8.76 -5.61
CA VAL A 485 8.04 8.57 -5.09
C VAL A 485 7.12 9.66 -5.60
N TRP A 486 7.55 10.92 -5.56
CA TRP A 486 6.80 12.04 -6.14
C TRP A 486 6.53 11.83 -7.62
N THR A 487 7.56 11.47 -8.38
CA THR A 487 7.49 11.25 -9.83
C THR A 487 6.50 10.13 -10.20
N LEU A 488 6.53 9.01 -9.44
CA LEU A 488 5.54 7.94 -9.61
C LEU A 488 4.12 8.43 -9.29
N ALA A 489 3.95 9.14 -8.18
CA ALA A 489 2.63 9.64 -7.77
C ALA A 489 2.05 10.65 -8.77
N ASP A 490 2.88 11.48 -9.41
CA ASP A 490 2.48 12.37 -10.49
C ASP A 490 1.92 11.58 -11.70
N LYS A 491 2.57 10.50 -12.09
CA LYS A 491 2.07 9.61 -13.16
C LYS A 491 0.73 8.97 -12.78
N LEU A 492 0.62 8.44 -11.56
CA LEU A 492 -0.62 7.82 -11.09
C LEU A 492 -1.76 8.84 -11.02
N LYS A 493 -1.47 10.05 -10.55
CA LYS A 493 -2.42 11.17 -10.52
C LYS A 493 -2.91 11.52 -11.91
N ALA A 494 -1.99 11.80 -12.84
CA ALA A 494 -2.33 12.21 -14.20
C ALA A 494 -3.11 11.13 -14.96
N GLY A 495 -2.71 9.87 -14.84
CA GLY A 495 -3.44 8.76 -15.44
C GLY A 495 -4.84 8.59 -14.86
N LEU A 496 -4.99 8.74 -13.54
CA LEU A 496 -6.31 8.70 -12.89
C LEU A 496 -7.20 9.87 -13.35
N GLN A 497 -6.63 11.08 -13.50
CA GLN A 497 -7.35 12.24 -14.04
C GLN A 497 -7.86 11.98 -15.46
N GLN A 498 -7.04 11.37 -16.32
CA GLN A 498 -7.44 11.01 -17.70
C GLN A 498 -8.60 10.01 -17.71
N LEU A 499 -8.53 8.96 -16.88
CA LEU A 499 -9.59 7.96 -16.78
C LEU A 499 -10.90 8.57 -16.27
N LEU A 500 -10.84 9.41 -15.24
CA LEU A 500 -12.01 10.11 -14.70
C LEU A 500 -12.61 11.06 -15.74
N ALA A 501 -11.81 11.86 -16.43
CA ALA A 501 -12.28 12.73 -17.50
C ALA A 501 -12.93 11.93 -18.65
N GLY A 502 -12.41 10.75 -18.98
CA GLY A 502 -13.01 9.82 -19.93
C GLY A 502 -14.40 9.34 -19.49
N CYS A 503 -14.63 9.23 -18.18
CA CYS A 503 -15.94 8.95 -17.58
C CYS A 503 -16.77 10.21 -17.33
N ARG A 504 -16.32 11.38 -17.80
CA ARG A 504 -16.97 12.68 -17.54
C ARG A 504 -17.16 13.00 -16.05
N LYS A 505 -16.28 12.47 -15.19
CA LYS A 505 -16.20 12.74 -13.76
C LYS A 505 -15.05 13.71 -13.49
N PHE A 506 -15.34 14.87 -12.91
CA PHE A 506 -14.33 15.88 -12.60
C PHE A 506 -13.89 15.88 -11.13
N SER A 507 -14.33 14.87 -10.39
CA SER A 507 -13.84 14.56 -9.04
C SER A 507 -13.82 13.05 -8.81
N VAL A 508 -12.78 12.54 -8.15
CA VAL A 508 -12.71 11.15 -7.72
C VAL A 508 -13.84 10.77 -6.76
N THR A 509 -14.45 11.74 -6.10
CA THR A 509 -15.58 11.52 -5.18
C THR A 509 -16.90 11.21 -5.91
N ALA A 510 -16.97 11.46 -7.22
CA ALA A 510 -18.11 11.13 -8.06
C ALA A 510 -18.02 9.74 -8.70
N ILE A 511 -16.92 9.05 -8.48
CA ILE A 511 -16.74 7.70 -9.02
C ILE A 511 -17.79 6.73 -8.47
N SER A 512 -18.33 5.88 -9.36
CA SER A 512 -19.39 4.93 -9.03
C SER A 512 -19.14 3.57 -9.67
N ARG A 513 -19.93 2.58 -9.29
CA ARG A 513 -19.88 1.24 -9.89
C ARG A 513 -20.31 1.23 -11.37
N ASP A 514 -21.08 2.24 -11.80
CA ASP A 514 -21.53 2.38 -13.19
C ASP A 514 -20.38 2.81 -14.14
N ASP A 515 -19.26 3.25 -13.58
CA ASP A 515 -18.07 3.64 -14.33
C ASP A 515 -17.18 2.46 -14.72
N ILE A 516 -17.58 1.22 -14.41
CA ILE A 516 -16.87 0.01 -14.78
C ILE A 516 -17.79 -1.08 -15.35
N PHE A 517 -17.22 -1.94 -16.20
CA PHE A 517 -17.87 -3.12 -16.78
C PHE A 517 -17.14 -4.39 -16.42
N SER A 518 -17.85 -5.52 -16.47
CA SER A 518 -17.27 -6.86 -16.53
C SER A 518 -16.96 -7.25 -17.97
N ALA A 519 -15.72 -7.70 -18.22
CA ALA A 519 -15.28 -8.16 -19.54
C ALA A 519 -15.75 -9.59 -19.88
N ASN A 520 -16.26 -10.31 -18.90
CA ASN A 520 -16.84 -11.66 -19.05
C ASN A 520 -17.96 -11.91 -18.04
N ARG A 521 -18.79 -12.92 -18.31
CA ARG A 521 -19.96 -13.26 -17.50
C ARG A 521 -19.61 -13.79 -16.12
N GLU A 522 -18.46 -14.42 -15.96
CA GLU A 522 -18.00 -14.91 -14.67
C GLU A 522 -17.69 -13.73 -13.73
N THR A 523 -17.01 -12.71 -14.23
CA THR A 523 -16.75 -11.49 -13.46
C THR A 523 -18.05 -10.76 -13.09
N GLU A 524 -19.02 -10.66 -14.00
CA GLU A 524 -20.35 -10.12 -13.70
C GLU A 524 -21.01 -10.86 -12.55
N LYS A 525 -21.07 -12.18 -12.64
CA LYS A 525 -21.68 -13.04 -11.60
C LYS A 525 -21.04 -12.82 -10.23
N GLU A 526 -19.72 -12.76 -10.18
CA GLU A 526 -18.97 -12.68 -8.93
C GLU A 526 -18.91 -11.27 -8.34
N THR A 527 -19.01 -10.23 -9.18
CA THR A 527 -18.86 -8.82 -8.71
C THR A 527 -20.18 -8.04 -8.69
N GLY A 528 -21.19 -8.50 -9.42
CA GLY A 528 -22.41 -7.73 -9.69
C GLY A 528 -22.18 -6.50 -10.56
N ILE A 529 -21.03 -6.40 -11.25
CA ILE A 529 -20.77 -5.37 -12.27
C ILE A 529 -21.29 -5.87 -13.61
N PRO A 530 -22.16 -5.13 -14.32
CA PRO A 530 -22.77 -5.59 -15.56
C PRO A 530 -21.76 -5.99 -16.63
N PHE A 531 -22.09 -7.02 -17.41
CA PHE A 531 -21.30 -7.40 -18.56
C PHE A 531 -21.32 -6.29 -19.61
N ILE A 532 -20.18 -6.04 -20.23
CA ILE A 532 -19.96 -4.90 -21.14
C ILE A 532 -20.99 -4.81 -22.27
N ALA A 533 -21.45 -5.94 -22.82
CA ALA A 533 -22.41 -5.94 -23.92
C ALA A 533 -23.87 -5.67 -23.48
N ASP A 534 -24.18 -5.81 -22.20
CA ASP A 534 -25.54 -5.57 -21.66
C ASP A 534 -25.67 -4.18 -21.06
N SER A 535 -24.55 -3.56 -20.66
CA SER A 535 -24.56 -2.28 -20.00
C SER A 535 -24.97 -1.18 -20.97
N GLY A 536 -26.06 -0.47 -20.64
CA GLY A 536 -26.59 0.61 -21.47
C GLY A 536 -27.36 0.16 -22.73
N ASP A 537 -27.49 -1.14 -23.01
CA ASP A 537 -28.17 -1.64 -24.23
C ASP A 537 -29.64 -1.22 -24.31
N ASP A 538 -30.37 -1.26 -23.20
CA ASP A 538 -31.77 -0.78 -23.15
C ASP A 538 -31.87 0.73 -23.46
N GLN A 539 -30.95 1.53 -22.98
CA GLN A 539 -30.90 2.96 -23.26
C GLN A 539 -30.53 3.23 -24.73
N ALA A 540 -29.57 2.46 -25.27
CA ALA A 540 -29.21 2.53 -26.70
C ALA A 540 -30.40 2.21 -27.58
N LYS A 541 -31.17 1.16 -27.28
CA LYS A 541 -32.40 0.79 -28.01
C LYS A 541 -33.48 1.87 -27.93
N LYS A 542 -33.60 2.57 -26.80
CA LYS A 542 -34.53 3.71 -26.67
C LYS A 542 -34.11 4.88 -27.58
N ILE A 543 -32.82 5.23 -27.58
CA ILE A 543 -32.29 6.30 -28.44
C ILE A 543 -32.54 5.98 -29.91
N LEU A 544 -32.34 4.72 -30.34
CA LEU A 544 -32.56 4.32 -31.73
C LEU A 544 -34.03 4.26 -32.13
N LYS A 545 -34.96 4.20 -31.17
CA LYS A 545 -36.42 4.17 -31.41
C LYS A 545 -37.06 5.55 -31.32
N SER A 546 -36.36 6.54 -30.78
CA SER A 546 -36.81 7.93 -30.73
C SER A 546 -36.50 8.67 -32.06
#